data_afe69cd27e16730216d603a563aba702
#
_entry.id   afe69cd27e16730216d603a563aba702
#
_cell.length_a   1.000
_cell.length_b   1.000
_cell.length_c   1.000
_cell.angle_alpha   90.00
_cell.angle_beta   90.00
_cell.angle_gamma   90.00
#
_symmetry.space_group_name_H-M   'P 1'
#
loop_
_entity.id
_entity.type
_entity.pdbx_description
1 polymer ?
#
loop_
_entity_poly.entity_id
_entity_poly.type
_entity_poly.pdbx_seq_one_letter_code
_entity_poly.pdbx_strand_id
1 'polypeptide(L)'
;MTIRNLIVSVLLMSGLFAQAIHGVILDTNSKPLEGANVVVVGTTYGAVSDKNGVAHIDIPSGTYDVEASFIGYSSVTKTIVVGDKMTTYEFVLSQDYVALSDVEVLASRASENTPVAYTNVTKEEFETRLGSQDIPMILNTTPSVYATQQGGGAGDAR
;
A
#
# COMPACT_ATOMS: atom_id res chain seq x y z
N MET A 1 -12.98 48.01 43.26
CA MET A 1 -13.06 46.74 42.53
C MET A 1 -13.90 45.79 43.36
N THR A 2 -15.17 45.60 43.01
CA THR A 2 -16.18 44.96 43.86
C THR A 2 -16.03 43.42 43.82
N ILE A 3 -16.19 42.76 44.95
CA ILE A 3 -16.15 41.30 45.15
C ILE A 3 -16.96 40.55 44.09
N ARG A 4 -18.05 41.16 43.58
CA ARG A 4 -18.90 40.65 42.52
C ARG A 4 -18.15 40.44 41.21
N ASN A 5 -17.15 41.25 40.84
CA ASN A 5 -16.35 41.13 39.62
C ASN A 5 -15.25 40.05 39.76
N LEU A 6 -14.81 39.79 41.00
CA LEU A 6 -13.85 38.75 41.29
C LEU A 6 -14.48 37.35 41.16
N ILE A 7 -15.74 37.21 41.62
CA ILE A 7 -16.50 35.96 41.51
C ILE A 7 -16.80 35.60 40.06
N VAL A 8 -17.14 36.57 39.22
CA VAL A 8 -17.36 36.35 37.77
C VAL A 8 -16.07 35.95 37.06
N SER A 9 -14.94 36.51 37.46
CA SER A 9 -13.63 36.12 36.88
C SER A 9 -13.17 34.69 37.24
N VAL A 10 -13.54 34.20 38.41
CA VAL A 10 -13.21 32.84 38.86
C VAL A 10 -14.15 31.80 38.19
N LEU A 11 -15.39 32.19 37.88
CA LEU A 11 -16.32 31.25 37.22
C LEU A 11 -16.03 31.03 35.74
N LEU A 12 -15.24 31.89 35.08
CA LEU A 12 -14.82 31.76 33.69
C LEU A 12 -13.58 30.89 33.51
N MET A 13 -13.00 30.41 34.60
CA MET A 13 -11.87 29.48 34.57
C MET A 13 -12.31 28.02 34.73
N SER A 14 -13.51 27.69 34.17
CA SER A 14 -13.90 26.28 33.93
C SER A 14 -12.94 25.72 32.90
N GLY A 15 -11.97 24.96 33.40
CA GLY A 15 -10.88 24.38 32.59
C GLY A 15 -11.41 23.62 31.40
N LEU A 16 -10.90 23.98 30.25
CA LEU A 16 -10.87 23.03 29.11
C LEU A 16 -10.04 21.83 29.55
N PHE A 17 -10.71 20.80 30.05
CA PHE A 17 -10.07 19.51 30.19
C PHE A 17 -9.86 19.00 28.75
N ALA A 18 -8.63 19.11 28.28
CA ALA A 18 -8.23 18.41 27.08
C ALA A 18 -8.40 16.92 27.36
N GLN A 19 -9.33 16.29 26.65
CA GLN A 19 -9.53 14.85 26.76
C GLN A 19 -8.64 14.18 25.75
N ALA A 20 -8.03 13.07 26.15
CA ALA A 20 -7.06 12.38 25.34
C ALA A 20 -7.58 11.01 24.91
N ILE A 21 -7.40 10.70 23.63
CA ILE A 21 -7.56 9.37 23.09
C ILE A 21 -6.21 8.68 23.15
N HIS A 22 -6.17 7.48 23.70
CA HIS A 22 -5.04 6.57 23.58
C HIS A 22 -5.38 5.50 22.54
N GLY A 23 -4.75 5.57 21.37
CA GLY A 23 -4.81 4.52 20.36
C GLY A 23 -3.65 3.55 20.54
N VAL A 24 -3.92 2.26 20.69
CA VAL A 24 -2.90 1.21 20.66
C VAL A 24 -2.95 0.54 19.29
N ILE A 25 -1.85 0.60 18.55
CA ILE A 25 -1.76 0.10 17.17
C ILE A 25 -0.89 -1.16 17.16
N LEU A 26 -1.49 -2.27 16.76
CA LEU A 26 -0.87 -3.59 16.72
C LEU A 26 -0.98 -4.19 15.32
N ASP A 27 -0.10 -5.15 15.03
CA ASP A 27 -0.29 -6.05 13.90
C ASP A 27 -1.20 -7.25 14.28
N THR A 28 -1.50 -8.11 13.32
CA THR A 28 -2.29 -9.33 13.54
C THR A 28 -1.62 -10.34 14.49
N ASN A 29 -0.32 -10.19 14.77
CA ASN A 29 0.45 -11.02 15.72
C ASN A 29 0.58 -10.33 17.10
N SER A 30 -0.23 -9.30 17.36
CA SER A 30 -0.17 -8.49 18.60
C SER A 30 1.17 -7.78 18.83
N LYS A 31 1.94 -7.54 17.75
CA LYS A 31 3.18 -6.79 17.81
C LYS A 31 2.88 -5.29 17.68
N PRO A 32 3.40 -4.42 18.59
CA PRO A 32 3.19 -3.00 18.47
C PRO A 32 3.85 -2.42 17.22
N LEU A 33 3.14 -1.53 16.54
CA LEU A 33 3.60 -0.83 15.35
C LEU A 33 4.07 0.58 15.74
N GLU A 34 5.39 0.78 15.75
CA GLU A 34 6.02 2.09 15.95
C GLU A 34 5.94 2.90 14.64
N GLY A 35 5.57 4.17 14.74
CA GLY A 35 5.49 5.07 13.60
C GLY A 35 4.20 4.94 12.78
N ALA A 36 3.18 4.25 13.29
CA ALA A 36 1.87 4.22 12.66
C ALA A 36 1.17 5.58 12.80
N ASN A 37 0.53 6.01 11.74
CA ASN A 37 -0.17 7.29 11.69
C ASN A 37 -1.63 7.09 12.11
N VAL A 38 -2.10 7.91 13.06
CA VAL A 38 -3.50 7.91 13.54
C VAL A 38 -4.08 9.29 13.30
N VAL A 39 -5.14 9.37 12.51
CA VAL A 39 -5.77 10.63 12.08
C VAL A 39 -7.25 10.61 12.40
N VAL A 40 -7.77 11.72 12.90
CA VAL A 40 -9.21 11.94 13.07
C VAL A 40 -9.78 12.50 11.79
N VAL A 41 -10.59 11.69 11.11
CA VAL A 41 -11.11 11.98 9.77
C VAL A 41 -11.91 13.29 9.78
N GLY A 42 -11.65 14.15 8.78
CA GLY A 42 -12.32 15.44 8.65
C GLY A 42 -11.83 16.54 9.61
N THR A 43 -10.75 16.29 10.34
CA THR A 43 -10.12 17.26 11.26
C THR A 43 -8.62 17.40 11.02
N THR A 44 -7.97 18.27 11.77
CA THR A 44 -6.51 18.41 11.77
C THR A 44 -5.83 17.65 12.91
N TYR A 45 -6.61 16.90 13.70
CA TYR A 45 -6.08 16.12 14.81
C TYR A 45 -5.49 14.81 14.33
N GLY A 46 -4.30 14.50 14.81
CA GLY A 46 -3.61 13.26 14.53
C GLY A 46 -2.36 13.09 15.37
N ALA A 47 -1.86 11.88 15.45
CA ALA A 47 -0.62 11.54 16.15
C ALA A 47 0.06 10.36 15.48
N VAL A 48 1.32 10.13 15.84
CA VAL A 48 2.12 8.98 15.40
C VAL A 48 2.37 8.09 16.62
N SER A 49 2.28 6.78 16.44
CA SER A 49 2.50 5.82 17.52
C SER A 49 3.97 5.75 17.97
N ASP A 50 4.18 5.60 19.25
CA ASP A 50 5.48 5.43 19.87
C ASP A 50 6.02 3.98 19.72
N LYS A 51 7.16 3.68 20.37
CA LYS A 51 7.80 2.35 20.39
C LYS A 51 6.91 1.23 20.94
N ASN A 52 5.92 1.58 21.75
CA ASN A 52 4.95 0.66 22.32
C ASN A 52 3.68 0.54 21.46
N GLY A 53 3.65 1.20 20.29
CA GLY A 53 2.48 1.26 19.44
C GLY A 53 1.38 2.20 19.94
N VAL A 54 1.69 3.12 20.88
CA VAL A 54 0.68 4.01 21.48
C VAL A 54 0.72 5.37 20.82
N ALA A 55 -0.46 5.80 20.32
CA ALA A 55 -0.68 7.16 19.81
C ALA A 55 -1.58 7.95 20.79
N HIS A 56 -1.19 9.18 21.07
CA HIS A 56 -1.91 10.08 21.98
C HIS A 56 -2.45 11.29 21.22
N ILE A 57 -3.77 11.50 21.27
CA ILE A 57 -4.43 12.60 20.57
C ILE A 57 -5.30 13.35 21.57
N ASP A 58 -5.03 14.64 21.75
CA ASP A 58 -5.84 15.54 22.55
C ASP A 58 -6.97 16.11 21.68
N ILE A 59 -8.21 15.76 22.00
CA ILE A 59 -9.39 16.15 21.22
C ILE A 59 -10.57 16.37 22.15
N PRO A 60 -11.46 17.34 21.87
CA PRO A 60 -12.69 17.55 22.63
C PRO A 60 -13.60 16.33 22.67
N SER A 61 -14.50 16.28 23.66
CA SER A 61 -15.54 15.24 23.70
C SER A 61 -16.42 15.26 22.45
N GLY A 62 -16.73 14.10 21.93
CA GLY A 62 -17.50 13.95 20.69
C GLY A 62 -17.42 12.55 20.12
N THR A 63 -18.05 12.34 18.98
CA THR A 63 -17.94 11.10 18.20
C THR A 63 -17.14 11.38 16.95
N TYR A 64 -16.10 10.61 16.73
CA TYR A 64 -15.15 10.80 15.64
C TYR A 64 -14.84 9.50 14.93
N ASP A 65 -14.60 9.57 13.65
CA ASP A 65 -14.02 8.48 12.89
C ASP A 65 -12.50 8.65 12.92
N VAL A 66 -11.82 7.65 13.45
CA VAL A 66 -10.35 7.64 13.58
C VAL A 66 -9.79 6.55 12.68
N GLU A 67 -8.88 6.94 11.82
CA GLU A 67 -8.17 6.06 10.90
C GLU A 67 -6.74 5.84 11.39
N ALA A 68 -6.36 4.57 11.51
CA ALA A 68 -4.99 4.14 11.74
C ALA A 68 -4.40 3.57 10.46
N SER A 69 -3.21 4.01 10.08
CA SER A 69 -2.51 3.59 8.87
C SER A 69 -1.02 3.39 9.12
N PHE A 70 -0.42 2.41 8.43
CA PHE A 70 1.02 2.15 8.49
C PHE A 70 1.51 1.60 7.15
N ILE A 71 2.75 1.92 6.77
CA ILE A 71 3.32 1.49 5.49
C ILE A 71 3.39 -0.04 5.43
N GLY A 72 2.81 -0.63 4.38
CA GLY A 72 2.74 -2.09 4.19
C GLY A 72 1.60 -2.76 4.95
N TYR A 73 0.64 -1.98 5.46
CA TYR A 73 -0.55 -2.46 6.15
C TYR A 73 -1.81 -1.80 5.59
N SER A 74 -2.93 -2.53 5.62
CA SER A 74 -4.24 -1.97 5.30
C SER A 74 -4.69 -1.03 6.40
N SER A 75 -5.18 0.15 6.05
CA SER A 75 -5.72 1.11 7.01
C SER A 75 -7.02 0.59 7.66
N VAL A 76 -7.24 0.97 8.92
CA VAL A 76 -8.43 0.62 9.68
C VAL A 76 -9.07 1.88 10.24
N THR A 77 -10.35 2.08 9.93
CA THR A 77 -11.14 3.18 10.48
C THR A 77 -12.11 2.64 11.54
N LYS A 78 -12.17 3.33 12.68
CA LYS A 78 -13.12 3.03 13.76
C LYS A 78 -13.82 4.30 14.23
N THR A 79 -15.13 4.21 14.45
CA THR A 79 -15.88 5.29 15.11
C THR A 79 -15.66 5.22 16.62
N ILE A 80 -15.17 6.31 17.19
CA ILE A 80 -14.76 6.42 18.58
C ILE A 80 -15.61 7.48 19.27
N VAL A 81 -16.09 7.19 20.47
CA VAL A 81 -16.78 8.14 21.33
C VAL A 81 -15.82 8.63 22.40
N VAL A 82 -15.47 9.90 22.35
CA VAL A 82 -14.62 10.58 23.33
C VAL A 82 -15.51 11.18 24.41
N GLY A 83 -15.46 10.62 25.60
CA GLY A 83 -16.18 11.11 26.77
C GLY A 83 -15.28 11.87 27.73
N ASP A 84 -15.77 12.12 28.96
CA ASP A 84 -15.04 12.85 30.01
C ASP A 84 -13.88 12.05 30.64
N LYS A 85 -13.72 10.80 30.24
CA LYS A 85 -12.65 9.92 30.71
C LYS A 85 -11.73 9.52 29.58
N MET A 86 -10.45 9.38 29.88
CA MET A 86 -9.47 8.82 28.97
C MET A 86 -9.95 7.42 28.53
N THR A 87 -10.07 7.22 27.21
CA THR A 87 -10.52 5.96 26.64
C THR A 87 -9.41 5.40 25.74
N THR A 88 -9.11 4.11 25.91
CA THR A 88 -8.13 3.42 25.10
C THR A 88 -8.85 2.64 23.99
N TYR A 89 -8.38 2.78 22.77
CA TYR A 89 -8.87 2.06 21.60
C TYR A 89 -7.73 1.28 20.97
N GLU A 90 -8.03 0.06 20.56
CA GLU A 90 -7.08 -0.81 19.90
C GLU A 90 -7.36 -0.86 18.39
N PHE A 91 -6.30 -0.71 17.59
CA PHE A 91 -6.30 -0.85 16.14
C PHE A 91 -5.40 -2.01 15.76
N VAL A 92 -5.98 -3.06 15.16
CA VAL A 92 -5.23 -4.19 14.62
C VAL A 92 -5.15 -4.04 13.12
N LEU A 93 -3.94 -3.82 12.60
CA LEU A 93 -3.68 -3.66 11.17
C LEU A 93 -3.20 -4.98 10.59
N SER A 94 -3.77 -5.37 9.45
CA SER A 94 -3.31 -6.52 8.66
C SER A 94 -2.25 -6.07 7.64
N GLN A 95 -1.22 -6.88 7.45
CA GLN A 95 -0.25 -6.63 6.39
C GLN A 95 -0.93 -6.66 5.04
N ASP A 96 -0.76 -5.60 4.29
CA ASP A 96 -1.19 -5.51 2.91
C ASP A 96 0.00 -5.85 2.01
N TYR A 97 0.04 -7.09 1.59
CA TYR A 97 0.95 -7.49 0.53
C TYR A 97 0.33 -6.97 -0.77
N VAL A 98 0.78 -5.82 -1.24
CA VAL A 98 0.62 -5.51 -2.65
C VAL A 98 1.40 -6.59 -3.38
N ALA A 99 0.72 -7.67 -3.73
CA ALA A 99 1.23 -8.58 -4.73
C ALA A 99 1.42 -7.70 -5.96
N LEU A 100 2.67 -7.37 -6.26
CA LEU A 100 3.02 -6.81 -7.55
C LEU A 100 2.53 -7.87 -8.54
N SER A 101 1.37 -7.63 -9.14
CA SER A 101 0.95 -8.37 -10.32
C SER A 101 2.16 -8.38 -11.22
N ASP A 102 2.56 -9.55 -11.69
CA ASP A 102 3.65 -9.69 -12.64
C ASP A 102 3.54 -8.53 -13.61
N VAL A 103 4.55 -7.66 -13.62
CA VAL A 103 4.63 -6.61 -14.63
C VAL A 103 4.86 -7.39 -15.91
N GLU A 104 3.78 -7.78 -16.56
CA GLU A 104 3.84 -8.25 -17.91
C GLU A 104 4.36 -7.07 -18.72
N VAL A 105 5.68 -7.07 -18.97
CA VAL A 105 6.29 -6.16 -19.91
C VAL A 105 5.75 -6.57 -21.27
N LEU A 106 4.60 -6.01 -21.62
CA LEU A 106 4.11 -5.98 -22.99
C LEU A 106 5.07 -5.08 -23.79
N ALA A 107 6.28 -5.57 -23.99
CA ALA A 107 7.18 -5.00 -24.98
C ALA A 107 6.38 -5.04 -26.29
N SER A 108 6.02 -3.90 -26.79
CA SER A 108 5.28 -3.55 -28.02
C SER A 108 5.16 -4.69 -29.07
N ARG A 109 4.53 -5.79 -28.67
CA ARG A 109 4.17 -6.86 -29.59
C ARG A 109 2.97 -6.38 -30.39
N ALA A 110 3.03 -6.57 -31.69
CA ALA A 110 1.86 -6.36 -32.53
C ALA A 110 0.70 -7.17 -31.93
N SER A 111 -0.43 -6.51 -31.64
CA SER A 111 -1.65 -7.16 -31.19
C SER A 111 -2.47 -7.62 -32.39
N GLU A 112 -3.46 -8.50 -32.19
CA GLU A 112 -4.36 -8.96 -33.24
C GLU A 112 -5.05 -7.81 -34.00
N ASN A 113 -5.17 -6.64 -33.40
CA ASN A 113 -5.74 -5.43 -34.00
C ASN A 113 -4.71 -4.55 -34.73
N THR A 114 -3.44 -4.96 -34.78
CA THR A 114 -2.40 -4.19 -35.48
C THR A 114 -2.35 -4.67 -36.92
N PRO A 115 -2.40 -3.79 -37.94
CA PRO A 115 -2.43 -4.19 -39.35
C PRO A 115 -1.03 -4.63 -39.85
N VAL A 116 -0.32 -5.42 -39.07
CA VAL A 116 0.99 -6.01 -39.41
C VAL A 116 0.88 -7.52 -39.19
N ALA A 117 1.39 -8.29 -40.13
CA ALA A 117 1.46 -9.74 -39.97
C ALA A 117 2.46 -10.07 -38.83
N TYR A 118 2.01 -10.81 -37.83
CA TYR A 118 2.87 -11.30 -36.75
C TYR A 118 2.58 -12.78 -36.48
N THR A 119 3.54 -13.47 -35.95
CA THR A 119 3.40 -14.86 -35.53
C THR A 119 3.93 -14.99 -34.11
N ASN A 120 3.13 -15.55 -33.23
CA ASN A 120 3.57 -15.88 -31.86
C ASN A 120 4.17 -17.28 -31.88
N VAL A 121 5.42 -17.39 -31.48
CA VAL A 121 6.08 -18.68 -31.24
C VAL A 121 6.01 -18.96 -29.74
N THR A 122 5.35 -20.07 -29.36
CA THR A 122 5.24 -20.45 -27.94
C THR A 122 6.53 -20.99 -27.39
N LYS A 123 6.69 -20.96 -26.05
CA LYS A 123 7.87 -21.50 -25.39
C LYS A 123 8.04 -22.99 -25.67
N GLU A 124 6.95 -23.76 -25.65
CA GLU A 124 6.94 -25.21 -25.92
C GLU A 124 7.38 -25.51 -27.36
N GLU A 125 6.90 -24.71 -28.32
CA GLU A 125 7.29 -24.85 -29.72
C GLU A 125 8.76 -24.49 -29.93
N PHE A 126 9.22 -23.46 -29.22
CA PHE A 126 10.63 -23.07 -29.24
C PHE A 126 11.52 -24.14 -28.63
N GLU A 127 11.20 -24.69 -27.45
CA GLU A 127 11.95 -25.75 -26.77
C GLU A 127 11.97 -27.06 -27.60
N THR A 128 10.85 -27.39 -28.23
CA THR A 128 10.76 -28.62 -29.05
C THR A 128 11.65 -28.53 -30.30
N ARG A 129 11.78 -27.34 -30.90
CA ARG A 129 12.53 -27.14 -32.14
C ARG A 129 14.00 -26.75 -31.92
N LEU A 130 14.34 -26.27 -30.70
CA LEU A 130 15.69 -25.77 -30.41
C LEU A 130 16.76 -26.86 -30.59
N GLY A 131 16.52 -28.08 -30.14
CA GLY A 131 17.42 -29.22 -30.28
C GLY A 131 18.89 -28.80 -30.42
N SER A 132 19.48 -29.08 -31.58
CA SER A 132 20.85 -28.70 -31.96
C SER A 132 20.88 -27.58 -33.02
N GLN A 133 19.75 -26.85 -33.23
CA GLN A 133 19.65 -25.81 -34.27
C GLN A 133 19.82 -24.41 -33.67
N ASP A 134 20.31 -23.48 -34.46
CA ASP A 134 20.43 -22.09 -34.09
C ASP A 134 19.08 -21.36 -34.11
N ILE A 135 18.92 -20.39 -33.23
CA ILE A 135 17.66 -19.61 -33.06
C ILE A 135 17.14 -19.05 -34.38
N PRO A 136 17.92 -18.44 -35.28
CA PRO A 136 17.41 -17.96 -36.55
C PRO A 136 16.77 -19.06 -37.43
N MET A 137 17.27 -20.29 -37.37
CA MET A 137 16.76 -21.42 -38.14
C MET A 137 15.36 -21.87 -37.67
N ILE A 138 15.09 -21.74 -36.36
CA ILE A 138 13.78 -22.06 -35.76
C ILE A 138 12.71 -21.10 -36.27
N LEU A 139 13.07 -19.84 -36.46
CA LEU A 139 12.14 -18.80 -36.92
C LEU A 139 11.85 -18.88 -38.45
N ASN A 140 12.55 -19.72 -39.19
CA ASN A 140 12.36 -19.87 -40.66
C ASN A 140 10.97 -20.37 -41.05
N THR A 141 10.21 -20.90 -40.08
CA THR A 141 8.81 -21.31 -40.30
C THR A 141 7.81 -20.16 -40.14
N THR A 142 8.27 -18.99 -39.68
CA THR A 142 7.42 -17.81 -39.54
C THR A 142 7.31 -17.05 -40.86
N PRO A 143 6.14 -16.54 -41.25
CA PRO A 143 5.99 -15.73 -42.45
C PRO A 143 6.94 -14.54 -42.49
N SER A 144 7.58 -14.30 -43.62
CA SER A 144 8.53 -13.19 -43.83
C SER A 144 9.86 -13.26 -43.10
N VAL A 145 10.16 -14.38 -42.44
CA VAL A 145 11.48 -14.65 -41.88
C VAL A 145 12.20 -15.63 -42.79
N TYR A 146 13.41 -15.31 -43.18
CA TYR A 146 14.26 -16.14 -44.01
C TYR A 146 15.65 -16.26 -43.35
N ALA A 147 15.99 -17.44 -42.90
CA ALA A 147 17.29 -17.72 -42.32
C ALA A 147 18.01 -18.82 -43.11
N THR A 148 19.28 -18.61 -43.38
CA THR A 148 20.14 -19.59 -44.08
C THR A 148 21.32 -19.97 -43.20
N GLN A 149 21.68 -21.22 -43.20
CA GLN A 149 22.87 -21.72 -42.52
C GLN A 149 24.07 -21.62 -43.47
N GLN A 150 25.09 -20.84 -43.08
CA GLN A 150 26.34 -20.71 -43.80
C GLN A 150 27.43 -21.37 -42.96
N GLY A 151 27.85 -22.56 -43.32
CA GLY A 151 28.90 -23.28 -42.61
C GLY A 151 28.42 -24.52 -41.85
N GLY A 152 29.30 -25.23 -41.24
CA GLY A 152 29.04 -26.51 -40.59
C GLY A 152 29.00 -26.52 -39.06
N GLY A 153 28.89 -25.33 -38.43
CA GLY A 153 28.92 -25.20 -36.95
C GLY A 153 27.66 -24.60 -36.39
N ALA A 154 27.31 -24.95 -35.14
CA ALA A 154 26.26 -24.29 -34.40
C ALA A 154 26.68 -22.81 -34.09
N GLY A 155 25.79 -21.83 -34.38
CA GLY A 155 26.05 -20.41 -34.21
C GLY A 155 26.37 -19.65 -35.49
N ASP A 156 26.30 -20.27 -36.66
CA ASP A 156 26.63 -19.66 -37.96
C ASP A 156 25.39 -19.36 -38.83
N ALA A 157 24.19 -19.37 -38.25
CA ALA A 157 22.96 -19.01 -38.93
C ALA A 157 22.74 -17.47 -38.94
N ARG A 158 22.31 -16.92 -40.08
CA ARG A 158 21.99 -15.52 -40.29
C ARG A 158 20.63 -15.34 -40.92
#